data_1245a9523dfb0a7bbe93b5ded014b635
#
_entry.id   1245a9523dfb0a7bbe93b5ded014b635
#
_cell.length_a   1.000
_cell.length_b   1.000
_cell.length_c   1.000
_cell.angle_alpha   90.00
_cell.angle_beta   90.00
_cell.angle_gamma   90.00
#
_symmetry.space_group_name_H-M   'P 1'
#
loop_
_entity.id
_entity.type
_entity.pdbx_description
1 polymer ?
#
loop_
_entity_poly.entity_id
_entity_poly.type
_entity_poly.pdbx_seq_one_letter_code
_entity_poly.pdbx_strand_id
1 'polypeptide(L)'
;MSEPNSLEPYSLDLAAGLPQMAAAPTTPRQLLRYARILKTAAGFAQRQFDTVSLSDVSTRAHVPLGTLYRYFPSTVHLMLAVYRQQLRELNDSKPASSRCSQQELAGLGMEIFHMRVMQPAVEHCLSRTWDTRDGDIPVLLRDIEALSAEMVAAAIGDAGRARILLHVVSGLVQSVNCRRISLFDAEKDLKNACKLIADA
;
A
#
# COMPACT_ATOMS: atom_id res chain seq x y z
N MET A 1 22.94 -31.78 -18.36
CA MET A 1 22.70 -30.36 -18.74
C MET A 1 21.58 -29.87 -17.83
N SER A 2 21.95 -29.22 -16.74
CA SER A 2 20.99 -28.68 -15.75
C SER A 2 20.92 -27.18 -15.96
N GLU A 3 19.74 -26.68 -16.25
CA GLU A 3 19.49 -25.25 -16.41
C GLU A 3 19.71 -24.51 -15.10
N PRO A 4 20.34 -23.32 -15.10
CA PRO A 4 20.45 -22.50 -13.93
C PRO A 4 19.09 -21.80 -13.66
N ASN A 5 18.54 -22.11 -12.50
CA ASN A 5 17.37 -21.45 -11.92
C ASN A 5 17.70 -19.97 -11.66
N SER A 6 17.25 -19.12 -12.56
CA SER A 6 17.33 -17.65 -12.44
C SER A 6 16.38 -17.20 -11.32
N LEU A 7 16.82 -17.27 -10.08
CA LEU A 7 16.17 -16.59 -8.97
C LEU A 7 16.52 -15.09 -9.07
N GLU A 8 15.63 -14.36 -9.66
CA GLU A 8 15.61 -12.91 -9.76
C GLU A 8 15.85 -12.18 -8.41
N PRO A 9 16.45 -10.99 -8.40
CA PRO A 9 16.92 -10.27 -7.21
C PRO A 9 15.81 -9.64 -6.33
N TYR A 10 14.57 -10.07 -6.43
CA TYR A 10 13.43 -9.58 -5.68
C TYR A 10 13.44 -9.86 -4.17
N SER A 11 14.43 -10.59 -3.66
CA SER A 11 14.33 -11.18 -2.32
C SER A 11 14.96 -10.35 -1.19
N LEU A 12 15.74 -9.31 -1.46
CA LEU A 12 16.44 -8.56 -0.42
C LEU A 12 15.72 -7.28 0.05
N ASP A 13 14.88 -6.69 -0.80
CA ASP A 13 14.22 -5.40 -0.50
C ASP A 13 12.90 -5.54 0.29
N LEU A 14 12.26 -6.72 0.29
CA LEU A 14 11.02 -6.97 1.03
C LEU A 14 11.18 -6.82 2.56
N ALA A 15 12.38 -7.03 3.08
CA ALA A 15 12.67 -6.91 4.51
C ALA A 15 13.28 -5.54 4.89
N ALA A 16 13.81 -4.79 3.92
CA ALA A 16 14.37 -3.48 4.16
C ALA A 16 13.27 -2.50 4.62
N GLY A 17 13.43 -2.00 5.84
CA GLY A 17 12.51 -1.03 6.44
C GLY A 17 11.15 -1.58 6.88
N LEU A 18 11.02 -2.89 7.13
CA LEU A 18 9.89 -3.39 7.93
C LEU A 18 10.03 -2.84 9.35
N PRO A 19 8.98 -2.21 9.91
CA PRO A 19 8.99 -1.87 11.33
C PRO A 19 9.28 -3.14 12.14
N GLN A 20 9.95 -3.02 13.27
CA GLN A 20 10.37 -4.14 14.15
C GLN A 20 9.22 -4.96 14.78
N MET A 21 8.04 -4.91 14.23
CA MET A 21 6.75 -5.34 14.77
C MET A 21 6.42 -6.80 14.59
N ALA A 22 7.00 -7.41 13.60
CA ALA A 22 6.87 -8.82 13.34
C ALA A 22 8.27 -9.39 13.13
N ALA A 23 8.47 -10.67 13.37
CA ALA A 23 9.74 -11.30 13.05
C ALA A 23 10.02 -11.12 11.56
N ALA A 24 10.84 -10.13 11.20
CA ALA A 24 11.19 -9.87 9.81
C ALA A 24 11.75 -11.15 9.18
N PRO A 25 11.37 -11.47 7.94
CA PRO A 25 11.92 -12.64 7.25
C PRO A 25 13.41 -12.41 6.99
N THR A 26 14.26 -13.31 7.49
CA THR A 26 15.73 -13.20 7.39
C THR A 26 16.34 -14.22 6.43
N THR A 27 15.62 -15.28 6.11
CA THR A 27 16.10 -16.33 5.20
C THR A 27 15.33 -16.30 3.88
N PRO A 28 15.93 -16.76 2.75
CA PRO A 28 15.24 -16.83 1.45
C PRO A 28 13.89 -17.57 1.51
N ARG A 29 13.81 -18.66 2.29
CA ARG A 29 12.56 -19.41 2.48
C ARG A 29 11.50 -18.59 3.23
N GLN A 30 11.90 -17.78 4.20
CA GLN A 30 11.00 -16.89 4.93
C GLN A 30 10.52 -15.76 4.04
N LEU A 31 11.39 -15.16 3.22
CA LEU A 31 11.05 -14.12 2.24
C LEU A 31 10.02 -14.63 1.22
N LEU A 32 10.24 -15.80 0.62
CA LEU A 32 9.30 -16.42 -0.31
C LEU A 32 7.94 -16.69 0.35
N ARG A 33 7.94 -17.14 1.61
CA ARG A 33 6.70 -17.38 2.36
C ARG A 33 5.98 -16.06 2.67
N TYR A 34 6.71 -15.04 3.09
CA TYR A 34 6.19 -13.71 3.37
C TYR A 34 5.55 -13.09 2.11
N ALA A 35 6.26 -13.09 0.98
CA ALA A 35 5.76 -12.62 -0.30
C ALA A 35 4.49 -13.38 -0.74
N ARG A 36 4.46 -14.71 -0.56
CA ARG A 36 3.27 -15.51 -0.86
C ARG A 36 2.07 -15.15 0.01
N ILE A 37 2.29 -14.87 1.30
CA ILE A 37 1.23 -14.39 2.20
C ILE A 37 0.68 -13.05 1.69
N LEU A 38 1.54 -12.07 1.40
CA LEU A 38 1.12 -10.75 0.92
C LEU A 38 0.36 -10.85 -0.41
N LYS A 39 0.87 -11.63 -1.37
CA LYS A 39 0.20 -11.87 -2.66
C LYS A 39 -1.18 -12.50 -2.49
N THR A 40 -1.31 -13.47 -1.58
CA THR A 40 -2.60 -14.08 -1.27
C THR A 40 -3.53 -13.08 -0.59
N ALA A 41 -3.03 -12.33 0.38
CA ALA A 41 -3.79 -11.36 1.14
C ALA A 41 -4.30 -10.18 0.28
N ALA A 42 -3.57 -9.80 -0.77
CA ALA A 42 -4.01 -8.77 -1.72
C ALA A 42 -5.38 -9.11 -2.36
N GLY A 43 -5.66 -10.39 -2.63
CA GLY A 43 -6.98 -10.83 -3.09
C GLY A 43 -8.09 -10.68 -2.04
N PHE A 44 -7.75 -10.62 -0.77
CA PHE A 44 -8.71 -10.37 0.32
C PHE A 44 -8.90 -8.88 0.60
N ALA A 45 -7.96 -8.04 0.21
CA ALA A 45 -8.05 -6.59 0.39
C ALA A 45 -9.27 -5.96 -0.29
N GLN A 46 -9.78 -6.59 -1.36
CA GLN A 46 -10.98 -6.19 -2.09
C GLN A 46 -12.30 -6.53 -1.36
N ARG A 47 -12.23 -7.24 -0.24
CA ARG A 47 -13.39 -7.60 0.57
C ARG A 47 -13.65 -6.54 1.64
N GLN A 48 -14.85 -6.59 2.25
CA GLN A 48 -15.12 -5.83 3.48
C GLN A 48 -14.20 -6.32 4.60
N PHE A 49 -13.69 -5.41 5.41
CA PHE A 49 -12.70 -5.75 6.45
C PHE A 49 -13.17 -6.84 7.40
N ASP A 50 -14.43 -6.76 7.85
CA ASP A 50 -15.02 -7.71 8.79
C ASP A 50 -15.12 -9.15 8.25
N THR A 51 -15.00 -9.33 6.93
CA THR A 51 -15.01 -10.65 6.27
C THR A 51 -13.62 -11.21 6.03
N VAL A 52 -12.55 -10.49 6.41
CA VAL A 52 -11.17 -10.94 6.23
C VAL A 52 -10.64 -11.56 7.51
N SER A 53 -10.26 -12.83 7.46
CA SER A 53 -9.62 -13.52 8.58
C SER A 53 -8.21 -13.99 8.24
N LEU A 54 -7.32 -13.97 9.24
CA LEU A 54 -5.97 -14.53 9.09
C LEU A 54 -6.01 -16.04 8.82
N SER A 55 -7.05 -16.74 9.31
CA SER A 55 -7.24 -18.18 9.07
C SER A 55 -7.48 -18.46 7.58
N ASP A 56 -8.34 -17.66 6.91
CA ASP A 56 -8.64 -17.84 5.49
C ASP A 56 -7.40 -17.57 4.63
N VAL A 57 -6.67 -16.51 4.97
CA VAL A 57 -5.41 -16.19 4.30
C VAL A 57 -4.37 -17.31 4.51
N SER A 58 -4.23 -17.83 5.73
CA SER A 58 -3.36 -18.95 6.09
C SER A 58 -3.65 -20.19 5.23
N THR A 59 -4.91 -20.57 5.17
CA THR A 59 -5.38 -21.72 4.38
C THR A 59 -5.07 -21.54 2.90
N ARG A 60 -5.41 -20.37 2.34
CA ARG A 60 -5.21 -20.11 0.91
C ARG A 60 -3.75 -19.90 0.52
N ALA A 61 -2.93 -19.36 1.43
CA ALA A 61 -1.49 -19.22 1.23
C ALA A 61 -0.71 -20.51 1.47
N HIS A 62 -1.36 -21.57 1.94
CA HIS A 62 -0.72 -22.81 2.38
C HIS A 62 0.42 -22.57 3.38
N VAL A 63 0.15 -21.74 4.41
CA VAL A 63 1.09 -21.39 5.46
C VAL A 63 0.44 -21.68 6.82
N PRO A 64 1.12 -22.34 7.76
CA PRO A 64 0.59 -22.56 9.09
C PRO A 64 0.15 -21.26 9.76
N LEU A 65 -1.04 -21.24 10.38
CA LEU A 65 -1.62 -20.04 11.01
C LEU A 65 -0.68 -19.42 12.06
N GLY A 66 -0.01 -20.24 12.88
CA GLY A 66 1.00 -19.76 13.83
C GLY A 66 2.19 -19.07 13.19
N THR A 67 2.56 -19.49 11.96
CA THR A 67 3.60 -18.79 11.18
C THR A 67 3.10 -17.45 10.70
N LEU A 68 1.83 -17.35 10.29
CA LEU A 68 1.23 -16.12 9.83
C LEU A 68 1.12 -15.10 10.97
N TYR A 69 0.69 -15.52 12.17
CA TYR A 69 0.67 -14.66 13.36
C TYR A 69 2.04 -14.12 13.76
N ARG A 70 3.11 -14.85 13.48
CA ARG A 70 4.49 -14.34 13.72
C ARG A 70 4.85 -13.16 12.82
N TYR A 71 4.32 -13.10 11.59
CA TYR A 71 4.55 -11.99 10.68
C TYR A 71 3.53 -10.88 10.83
N PHE A 72 2.27 -11.24 11.11
CA PHE A 72 1.15 -10.31 11.16
C PHE A 72 0.29 -10.62 12.39
N PRO A 73 0.49 -9.90 13.50
CA PRO A 73 -0.23 -10.15 14.74
C PRO A 73 -1.76 -10.00 14.62
N SER A 74 -2.23 -9.20 13.65
CA SER A 74 -3.66 -9.02 13.37
C SER A 74 -3.92 -8.84 11.88
N THR A 75 -5.21 -8.90 11.49
CA THR A 75 -5.67 -8.60 10.12
C THR A 75 -5.28 -7.18 9.70
N VAL A 76 -5.28 -6.22 10.64
CA VAL A 76 -4.87 -4.84 10.38
C VAL A 76 -3.41 -4.78 9.93
N HIS A 77 -2.50 -5.43 10.65
CA HIS A 77 -1.08 -5.50 10.27
C HIS A 77 -0.91 -6.10 8.87
N LEU A 78 -1.67 -7.15 8.57
CA LEU A 78 -1.60 -7.79 7.25
C LEU A 78 -2.09 -6.86 6.15
N MET A 79 -3.24 -6.20 6.32
CA MET A 79 -3.80 -5.30 5.30
C MET A 79 -2.92 -4.07 5.07
N LEU A 80 -2.38 -3.48 6.13
CA LEU A 80 -1.43 -2.37 6.02
C LEU A 80 -0.12 -2.80 5.33
N ALA A 81 0.38 -4.01 5.62
CA ALA A 81 1.57 -4.54 4.95
C ALA A 81 1.32 -4.81 3.47
N VAL A 82 0.11 -5.28 3.09
CA VAL A 82 -0.30 -5.44 1.69
C VAL A 82 -0.25 -4.09 0.97
N TYR A 83 -0.86 -3.06 1.54
CA TYR A 83 -0.89 -1.73 0.93
C TYR A 83 0.52 -1.12 0.82
N ARG A 84 1.33 -1.25 1.87
CA ARG A 84 2.73 -0.82 1.86
C ARG A 84 3.53 -1.48 0.73
N GLN A 85 3.34 -2.78 0.53
CA GLN A 85 4.01 -3.51 -0.54
C GLN A 85 3.56 -3.02 -1.93
N GLN A 86 2.27 -2.78 -2.12
CA GLN A 86 1.74 -2.23 -3.37
C GLN A 86 2.29 -0.84 -3.68
N LEU A 87 2.44 0.03 -2.66
CA LEU A 87 3.07 1.35 -2.84
C LEU A 87 4.53 1.22 -3.26
N ARG A 88 5.28 0.25 -2.71
CA ARG A 88 6.67 -0.01 -3.11
C ARG A 88 6.73 -0.49 -4.56
N GLU A 89 5.91 -1.47 -4.93
CA GLU A 89 5.83 -1.98 -6.31
C GLU A 89 5.47 -0.86 -7.29
N LEU A 90 4.57 0.04 -6.90
CA LEU A 90 4.23 1.22 -7.68
C LEU A 90 5.43 2.17 -7.82
N ASN A 91 6.17 2.42 -6.75
CA ASN A 91 7.36 3.25 -6.77
C ASN A 91 8.46 2.65 -7.66
N ASP A 92 8.70 1.35 -7.54
CA ASP A 92 9.74 0.63 -8.27
C ASP A 92 9.43 0.49 -9.77
N SER A 93 8.13 0.52 -10.13
CA SER A 93 7.69 0.45 -11.53
C SER A 93 7.93 1.75 -12.31
N LYS A 94 8.29 2.83 -11.62
CA LYS A 94 8.51 4.13 -12.26
C LYS A 94 9.94 4.31 -12.73
N PRO A 95 10.14 4.82 -13.96
CA PRO A 95 11.46 5.22 -14.38
C PRO A 95 11.98 6.35 -13.48
N ALA A 96 13.25 6.28 -13.09
CA ALA A 96 13.96 7.33 -12.36
C ALA A 96 14.16 8.56 -13.28
N SER A 97 13.09 9.26 -13.66
CA SER A 97 13.16 10.45 -14.49
C SER A 97 12.98 11.71 -13.66
N SER A 98 13.78 12.72 -13.98
CA SER A 98 13.68 14.05 -13.42
C SER A 98 12.35 14.69 -13.81
N ARG A 99 11.55 15.08 -12.83
CA ARG A 99 10.23 15.74 -12.91
C ARG A 99 9.22 15.02 -13.80
N CYS A 100 8.18 14.51 -13.17
CA CYS A 100 7.04 13.96 -13.89
C CYS A 100 6.30 15.05 -14.68
N SER A 101 5.85 14.70 -15.88
CA SER A 101 4.85 15.49 -16.57
C SER A 101 3.54 15.55 -15.77
N GLN A 102 2.72 16.56 -16.03
CA GLN A 102 1.38 16.66 -15.44
C GLN A 102 0.56 15.36 -15.61
N GLN A 103 0.70 14.70 -16.75
CA GLN A 103 0.00 13.46 -17.06
C GLN A 103 0.51 12.28 -16.19
N GLU A 104 1.79 12.19 -15.96
CA GLU A 104 2.40 11.17 -15.10
C GLU A 104 2.01 11.39 -13.63
N LEU A 105 1.96 12.65 -13.18
CA LEU A 105 1.46 12.99 -11.84
C LEU A 105 0.00 12.58 -11.66
N ALA A 106 -0.85 12.90 -12.65
CA ALA A 106 -2.25 12.50 -12.63
C ALA A 106 -2.41 10.97 -12.64
N GLY A 107 -1.57 10.26 -13.41
CA GLY A 107 -1.48 8.80 -13.39
C GLY A 107 -1.14 8.26 -12.01
N LEU A 108 -0.10 8.81 -11.36
CA LEU A 108 0.31 8.40 -10.02
C LEU A 108 -0.81 8.62 -8.99
N GLY A 109 -1.40 9.81 -8.98
CA GLY A 109 -2.51 10.11 -8.08
C GLY A 109 -3.70 9.17 -8.29
N MET A 110 -3.99 8.83 -9.55
CA MET A 110 -5.07 7.92 -9.93
C MET A 110 -4.81 6.48 -9.47
N GLU A 111 -3.57 5.99 -9.59
CA GLU A 111 -3.21 4.65 -9.12
C GLU A 111 -3.34 4.53 -7.61
N ILE A 112 -2.86 5.52 -6.84
CA ILE A 112 -3.01 5.56 -5.38
C ILE A 112 -4.51 5.61 -5.00
N PHE A 113 -5.29 6.44 -5.70
CA PHE A 113 -6.73 6.56 -5.49
C PHE A 113 -7.46 5.22 -5.73
N HIS A 114 -7.22 4.58 -6.88
CA HIS A 114 -7.84 3.32 -7.22
C HIS A 114 -7.45 2.19 -6.27
N MET A 115 -6.18 2.10 -5.86
CA MET A 115 -5.74 1.12 -4.87
C MET A 115 -6.57 1.22 -3.58
N ARG A 116 -6.87 2.43 -3.12
CA ARG A 116 -7.64 2.63 -1.88
C ARG A 116 -9.13 2.38 -2.06
N VAL A 117 -9.74 2.91 -3.12
CA VAL A 117 -11.17 2.73 -3.39
C VAL A 117 -11.54 1.28 -3.66
N MET A 118 -10.68 0.55 -4.38
CA MET A 118 -10.92 -0.85 -4.74
C MET A 118 -10.56 -1.85 -3.64
N GLN A 119 -10.03 -1.38 -2.52
CA GLN A 119 -9.59 -2.23 -1.41
C GLN A 119 -10.23 -1.81 -0.08
N PRO A 120 -11.53 -2.08 0.14
CA PRO A 120 -12.24 -1.65 1.35
C PRO A 120 -11.60 -2.12 2.66
N ALA A 121 -10.99 -3.33 2.68
CA ALA A 121 -10.31 -3.83 3.87
C ALA A 121 -9.05 -3.01 4.21
N VAL A 122 -8.30 -2.57 3.21
CA VAL A 122 -7.15 -1.68 3.39
C VAL A 122 -7.62 -0.31 3.83
N GLU A 123 -8.59 0.27 3.12
CA GLU A 123 -9.09 1.61 3.44
C GLU A 123 -9.68 1.70 4.84
N HIS A 124 -10.35 0.66 5.32
CA HIS A 124 -10.79 0.58 6.71
C HIS A 124 -9.62 0.73 7.69
N CYS A 125 -8.47 0.11 7.39
CA CYS A 125 -7.28 0.20 8.24
C CYS A 125 -6.61 1.59 8.17
N LEU A 126 -6.64 2.25 7.01
CA LEU A 126 -6.01 3.55 6.80
C LEU A 126 -6.83 4.71 7.39
N SER A 127 -8.18 4.62 7.33
CA SER A 127 -9.09 5.69 7.73
C SER A 127 -9.47 5.66 9.21
N ARG A 128 -9.23 4.56 9.89
CA ARG A 128 -9.57 4.41 11.31
C ARG A 128 -8.54 5.06 12.21
N THR A 129 -9.01 5.73 13.26
CA THR A 129 -8.14 6.19 14.33
C THR A 129 -7.74 5.01 15.22
N TRP A 130 -6.44 4.79 15.37
CA TRP A 130 -5.88 3.76 16.23
C TRP A 130 -5.34 4.35 17.51
N ASP A 131 -5.62 3.73 18.65
CA ASP A 131 -5.05 4.11 19.95
C ASP A 131 -3.54 3.81 19.94
N THR A 132 -2.77 4.62 20.65
CA THR A 132 -1.35 4.36 20.91
C THR A 132 -1.10 3.02 21.62
N ARG A 133 -2.15 2.44 22.23
CA ARG A 133 -2.13 1.10 22.86
C ARG A 133 -2.16 -0.03 21.83
N ASP A 134 -2.53 0.24 20.58
CA ASP A 134 -2.54 -0.76 19.50
C ASP A 134 -1.12 -1.14 19.03
N GLY A 135 -0.10 -0.83 19.84
CA GLY A 135 1.30 -1.22 19.61
C GLY A 135 1.87 -0.49 18.40
N ASP A 136 2.20 -1.27 17.40
CA ASP A 136 2.99 -0.80 16.25
C ASP A 136 2.15 -0.25 15.08
N ILE A 137 0.82 -0.35 15.13
CA ILE A 137 -0.05 0.13 14.03
C ILE A 137 0.19 1.61 13.71
N PRO A 138 0.29 2.54 14.70
CA PRO A 138 0.59 3.93 14.40
C PRO A 138 1.96 4.15 13.73
N VAL A 139 2.93 3.29 14.04
CA VAL A 139 4.27 3.33 13.42
C VAL A 139 4.17 2.90 11.96
N LEU A 140 3.46 1.81 11.69
CA LEU A 140 3.24 1.31 10.33
C LEU A 140 2.46 2.31 9.46
N LEU A 141 1.47 2.97 10.01
CA LEU A 141 0.73 4.03 9.30
C LEU A 141 1.63 5.20 8.93
N ARG A 142 2.46 5.68 9.86
CA ARG A 142 3.43 6.76 9.58
C ARG A 142 4.45 6.37 8.50
N ASP A 143 4.90 5.11 8.50
CA ASP A 143 5.81 4.60 7.48
C ASP A 143 5.13 4.56 6.08
N ILE A 144 3.86 4.15 6.02
CA ILE A 144 3.05 4.19 4.80
C ILE A 144 2.83 5.63 4.31
N GLU A 145 2.53 6.55 5.22
CA GLU A 145 2.36 7.97 4.89
C GLU A 145 3.66 8.58 4.37
N ALA A 146 4.80 8.29 5.04
CA ALA A 146 6.12 8.75 4.59
C ALA A 146 6.46 8.23 3.20
N LEU A 147 6.28 6.93 2.95
CA LEU A 147 6.52 6.32 1.64
C LEU A 147 5.66 6.96 0.55
N SER A 148 4.38 7.17 0.81
CA SER A 148 3.47 7.84 -0.13
C SER A 148 3.90 9.29 -0.40
N ALA A 149 4.28 10.01 0.65
CA ALA A 149 4.71 11.41 0.56
C ALA A 149 6.02 11.54 -0.22
N GLU A 150 7.01 10.69 0.05
CA GLU A 150 8.29 10.66 -0.66
C GLU A 150 8.11 10.36 -2.15
N MET A 151 7.29 9.35 -2.47
CA MET A 151 7.00 8.97 -3.86
C MET A 151 6.33 10.11 -4.64
N VAL A 152 5.34 10.77 -4.05
CA VAL A 152 4.62 11.88 -4.70
C VAL A 152 5.50 13.13 -4.73
N ALA A 153 6.29 13.41 -3.69
CA ALA A 153 7.23 14.53 -3.64
C ALA A 153 8.33 14.39 -4.71
N ALA A 154 8.84 13.19 -4.93
CA ALA A 154 9.80 12.92 -6.00
C ALA A 154 9.20 13.21 -7.39
N ALA A 155 7.90 12.94 -7.59
CA ALA A 155 7.19 13.22 -8.83
C ALA A 155 6.95 14.74 -9.07
N ILE A 156 6.59 15.48 -8.00
CA ILE A 156 6.24 16.91 -8.09
C ILE A 156 7.48 17.82 -7.95
N GLY A 157 8.49 17.37 -7.19
CA GLY A 157 9.62 18.18 -6.77
C GLY A 157 9.32 19.09 -5.55
N ASP A 158 8.17 18.94 -4.90
CA ASP A 158 7.74 19.76 -3.76
C ASP A 158 6.95 18.92 -2.73
N ALA A 159 7.45 18.87 -1.51
CA ALA A 159 6.83 18.09 -0.42
C ALA A 159 5.50 18.68 0.09
N GLY A 160 5.34 20.00 0.02
CA GLY A 160 4.09 20.68 0.41
C GLY A 160 2.96 20.34 -0.54
N ARG A 161 3.21 20.42 -1.84
CA ARG A 161 2.25 20.04 -2.89
C ARG A 161 1.93 18.55 -2.86
N ALA A 162 2.94 17.71 -2.61
CA ALA A 162 2.75 16.26 -2.44
C ALA A 162 1.76 15.96 -1.31
N ARG A 163 1.92 16.61 -0.16
CA ARG A 163 1.02 16.46 0.98
C ARG A 163 -0.41 16.91 0.63
N ILE A 164 -0.56 18.03 -0.07
CA ILE A 164 -1.88 18.53 -0.50
C ILE A 164 -2.54 17.49 -1.42
N LEU A 165 -1.82 16.95 -2.41
CA LEU A 165 -2.37 15.93 -3.31
C LEU A 165 -2.83 14.67 -2.56
N LEU A 166 -2.04 14.19 -1.59
CA LEU A 166 -2.41 13.03 -0.79
C LEU A 166 -3.65 13.29 0.09
N HIS A 167 -3.82 14.51 0.59
CA HIS A 167 -5.06 14.89 1.29
C HIS A 167 -6.26 14.95 0.34
N VAL A 168 -6.08 15.45 -0.89
CA VAL A 168 -7.13 15.39 -1.92
C VAL A 168 -7.53 13.96 -2.21
N VAL A 169 -6.55 13.06 -2.46
CA VAL A 169 -6.81 11.62 -2.67
C VAL A 169 -7.61 11.05 -1.51
N SER A 170 -7.19 11.31 -0.27
CA SER A 170 -7.87 10.79 0.94
C SER A 170 -9.30 11.30 1.05
N GLY A 171 -9.53 12.58 0.79
CA GLY A 171 -10.87 13.19 0.82
C GLY A 171 -11.79 12.63 -0.25
N LEU A 172 -11.28 12.40 -1.47
CA LEU A 172 -12.04 11.81 -2.57
C LEU A 172 -12.39 10.34 -2.28
N VAL A 173 -11.44 9.55 -1.79
CA VAL A 173 -11.69 8.15 -1.37
C VAL A 173 -12.80 8.11 -0.32
N GLN A 174 -12.71 8.95 0.71
CA GLN A 174 -13.73 9.04 1.75
C GLN A 174 -15.10 9.45 1.16
N SER A 175 -15.13 10.39 0.23
CA SER A 175 -16.36 10.87 -0.39
C SER A 175 -17.04 9.79 -1.24
N VAL A 176 -16.27 8.99 -1.97
CA VAL A 176 -16.78 7.83 -2.74
C VAL A 176 -17.30 6.75 -1.77
N ASN A 177 -16.53 6.39 -0.73
CA ASN A 177 -16.93 5.37 0.23
C ASN A 177 -18.21 5.76 1.00
N CYS A 178 -18.38 7.07 1.28
CA CYS A 178 -19.60 7.61 1.88
C CYS A 178 -20.74 7.86 0.85
N ARG A 179 -20.57 7.47 -0.42
CA ARG A 179 -21.54 7.68 -1.51
C ARG A 179 -21.97 9.14 -1.70
N ARG A 180 -21.09 10.10 -1.36
CA ARG A 180 -21.34 11.55 -1.55
C ARG A 180 -21.12 11.99 -2.99
N ILE A 181 -20.15 11.34 -3.67
CA ILE A 181 -19.84 11.56 -5.09
C ILE A 181 -19.69 10.22 -5.79
N SER A 182 -19.86 10.20 -7.11
CA SER A 182 -19.61 9.02 -7.92
C SER A 182 -18.10 8.79 -8.09
N LEU A 183 -17.70 7.55 -8.43
CA LEU A 183 -16.32 7.23 -8.77
C LEU A 183 -15.83 8.09 -9.93
N PHE A 184 -16.68 8.28 -10.96
CA PHE A 184 -16.37 9.07 -12.13
C PHE A 184 -16.11 10.56 -11.80
N ASP A 185 -16.94 11.15 -10.93
CA ASP A 185 -16.73 12.53 -10.49
C ASP A 185 -15.44 12.68 -9.67
N ALA A 186 -15.17 11.71 -8.78
CA ALA A 186 -13.93 11.69 -8.01
C ALA A 186 -12.68 11.62 -8.89
N GLU A 187 -12.69 10.78 -9.93
CA GLU A 187 -11.59 10.69 -10.90
C GLU A 187 -11.38 12.00 -11.67
N LYS A 188 -12.49 12.66 -12.06
CA LYS A 188 -12.44 13.97 -12.72
C LYS A 188 -11.87 15.03 -11.80
N ASP A 189 -12.32 15.07 -10.56
CA ASP A 189 -11.86 16.03 -9.55
C ASP A 189 -10.38 15.81 -9.22
N LEU A 190 -9.94 14.56 -9.14
CA LEU A 190 -8.53 14.25 -8.91
C LEU A 190 -7.64 14.73 -10.07
N LYS A 191 -8.06 14.52 -11.33
CA LYS A 191 -7.35 15.04 -12.50
C LYS A 191 -7.23 16.57 -12.47
N ASN A 192 -8.32 17.24 -12.10
CA ASN A 192 -8.33 18.70 -11.97
C ASN A 192 -7.38 19.16 -10.84
N ALA A 193 -7.40 18.49 -9.70
CA ALA A 193 -6.49 18.80 -8.58
C ALA A 193 -5.02 18.62 -8.97
N CYS A 194 -4.68 17.53 -9.67
CA CYS A 194 -3.32 17.31 -10.17
C CYS A 194 -2.87 18.43 -11.13
N LYS A 195 -3.77 18.90 -11.99
CA LYS A 195 -3.49 20.04 -12.88
C LYS A 195 -3.20 21.31 -12.08
N LEU A 196 -4.06 21.70 -11.16
CA LEU A 196 -3.88 22.88 -10.33
C LEU A 196 -2.60 22.85 -9.50
N ILE A 197 -2.23 21.67 -9.00
CA ILE A 197 -1.01 21.46 -8.19
C ILE A 197 0.25 21.50 -9.07
N ALA A 198 0.18 21.04 -10.31
CA ALA A 198 1.31 21.08 -11.24
C ALA A 198 1.60 22.50 -11.76
N ASP A 199 0.55 23.30 -11.97
CA ASP A 199 0.62 24.65 -12.52
C ASP A 199 0.98 25.72 -11.47
N ALA A 200 0.93 25.38 -10.16
CA ALA A 200 1.25 26.29 -9.05
C ALA A 200 2.76 26.37 -8.79
#